data_58adc3c907f9aa7a7eff5c6bf236443b
#
_entry.id   58adc3c907f9aa7a7eff5c6bf236443b
#
_cell.length_a   1.000
_cell.length_b   1.000
_cell.length_c   1.000
_cell.angle_alpha   90.00
_cell.angle_beta   90.00
_cell.angle_gamma   90.00
#
_symmetry.space_group_name_H-M   'P 1'
#
loop_
_entity.id
_entity.type
_entity.pdbx_description
1 polymer ?
#
loop_
_entity_poly.entity_id
_entity_poly.type
_entity_poly.pdbx_seq_one_letter_code
_entity_poly.pdbx_strand_id
1 'polypeptide(L)'
;MGQKINPIGFRLGINRTWDSRWYANTGEYGVLLHQDLKMRDMLMSELKQAGISKVVIERPHKKCRVSIHAARPGLIIGKKGADIEKLRKRLADMTSADTTLNIVEVRKPEVDAILIAQSIAQQLERRVAFRRAMKRAVQSAMRLGAEGIRINCGGRLGGAEIARMEWYREGRVPLHTLRADIDYGRAEASTAYGICGVKVWVFKGEILEHDPMASERRAVEGDAQGNNSRRREHA
;
A
#
# COMPACT_ATOMS: atom_id res chain seq x y z
N MET A 1 13.69 -5.54 25.62
CA MET A 1 13.30 -6.21 24.34
C MET A 1 13.96 -5.48 23.19
N GLY A 2 14.61 -6.20 22.26
CA GLY A 2 15.25 -5.59 21.09
C GLY A 2 14.26 -4.93 20.13
N GLN A 3 14.75 -3.98 19.34
CA GLN A 3 13.96 -3.35 18.29
C GLN A 3 13.63 -4.34 17.17
N LYS A 4 12.46 -4.22 16.57
CA LYS A 4 12.02 -5.05 15.45
C LYS A 4 12.29 -4.33 14.14
N ILE A 5 12.97 -4.99 13.21
CA ILE A 5 13.18 -4.47 11.86
C ILE A 5 11.87 -4.43 11.07
N ASN A 6 11.76 -3.49 10.13
CA ASN A 6 10.63 -3.46 9.21
C ASN A 6 10.66 -4.69 8.29
N PRO A 7 9.58 -5.50 8.24
CA PRO A 7 9.55 -6.73 7.45
C PRO A 7 9.74 -6.50 5.95
N ILE A 8 9.25 -5.37 5.41
CA ILE A 8 9.42 -5.00 4.01
C ILE A 8 10.88 -4.67 3.75
N GLY A 9 11.51 -3.81 4.58
CA GLY A 9 12.91 -3.44 4.44
C GLY A 9 13.86 -4.63 4.54
N PHE A 10 13.56 -5.60 5.42
CA PHE A 10 14.34 -6.83 5.58
C PHE A 10 14.34 -7.72 4.32
N ARG A 11 13.29 -7.62 3.48
CA ARG A 11 13.08 -8.45 2.29
C ARG A 11 13.34 -7.74 0.97
N LEU A 12 13.74 -6.47 1.00
CA LEU A 12 14.11 -5.73 -0.21
C LEU A 12 15.28 -6.40 -0.94
N GLY A 13 15.14 -6.57 -2.25
CA GLY A 13 16.12 -7.25 -3.09
C GLY A 13 16.11 -8.78 -3.00
N ILE A 14 15.26 -9.38 -2.15
CA ILE A 14 15.12 -10.83 -2.01
C ILE A 14 13.79 -11.28 -2.64
N ASN A 15 12.66 -10.86 -2.07
CA ASN A 15 11.33 -11.16 -2.58
C ASN A 15 10.45 -9.92 -2.76
N ARG A 16 10.97 -8.74 -2.46
CA ARG A 16 10.28 -7.45 -2.64
C ARG A 16 11.20 -6.44 -3.30
N THR A 17 10.58 -5.52 -4.05
CA THR A 17 11.26 -4.40 -4.70
C THR A 17 10.83 -3.07 -4.06
N TRP A 18 11.51 -2.01 -4.44
CA TRP A 18 11.21 -0.64 -4.00
C TRP A 18 9.94 -0.10 -4.68
N ASP A 19 9.22 0.79 -4.00
CA ASP A 19 8.07 1.49 -4.57
C ASP A 19 8.45 2.66 -5.48
N SER A 20 9.66 3.21 -5.34
CA SER A 20 10.25 4.15 -6.31
C SER A 20 11.37 3.46 -7.06
N ARG A 21 11.30 3.48 -8.40
CA ARG A 21 12.21 2.76 -9.30
C ARG A 21 12.72 3.69 -10.38
N TRP A 22 13.80 4.37 -10.07
CA TRP A 22 14.46 5.28 -10.99
C TRP A 22 15.91 5.52 -10.58
N TYR A 23 16.68 6.01 -11.51
CA TYR A 23 18.06 6.43 -11.30
C TYR A 23 18.21 7.91 -11.66
N ALA A 24 19.01 8.64 -10.91
CA ALA A 24 19.37 10.01 -11.17
C ALA A 24 20.81 10.30 -10.73
N ASN A 25 21.42 11.32 -11.33
CA ASN A 25 22.73 11.81 -10.94
C ASN A 25 22.68 12.46 -9.54
N THR A 26 23.80 12.52 -8.86
CA THR A 26 23.91 13.02 -7.47
C THR A 26 23.30 14.42 -7.29
N GLY A 27 23.46 15.32 -8.26
CA GLY A 27 22.91 16.68 -8.18
C GLY A 27 21.38 16.77 -8.30
N GLU A 28 20.76 15.84 -9.02
CA GLU A 28 19.31 15.85 -9.27
C GLU A 28 18.53 14.95 -8.28
N TYR A 29 19.24 13.98 -7.69
CA TYR A 29 18.62 12.96 -6.84
C TYR A 29 17.77 13.54 -5.71
N GLY A 30 18.29 14.53 -4.98
CA GLY A 30 17.58 15.16 -3.87
C GLY A 30 16.29 15.85 -4.28
N VAL A 31 16.31 16.55 -5.41
CA VAL A 31 15.13 17.25 -5.94
C VAL A 31 14.03 16.25 -6.33
N LEU A 32 14.39 15.20 -7.06
CA LEU A 32 13.45 14.16 -7.50
C LEU A 32 12.88 13.37 -6.32
N LEU A 33 13.71 13.06 -5.32
CA LEU A 33 13.26 12.40 -4.10
C LEU A 33 12.22 13.24 -3.34
N HIS A 34 12.48 14.54 -3.16
CA HIS A 34 11.53 15.44 -2.51
C HIS A 34 10.21 15.57 -3.30
N GLN A 35 10.27 15.57 -4.62
CA GLN A 35 9.07 15.54 -5.46
C GLN A 35 8.27 14.26 -5.22
N ASP A 36 8.91 13.09 -5.19
CA ASP A 36 8.26 11.79 -4.94
C ASP A 36 7.58 11.75 -3.57
N LEU A 37 8.25 12.24 -2.53
CA LEU A 37 7.68 12.31 -1.18
C LEU A 37 6.43 13.21 -1.15
N LYS A 38 6.52 14.42 -1.72
CA LYS A 38 5.37 15.33 -1.80
C LYS A 38 4.20 14.73 -2.58
N MET A 39 4.46 14.05 -3.70
CA MET A 39 3.42 13.37 -4.47
C MET A 39 2.75 12.26 -3.66
N ARG A 40 3.51 11.43 -2.94
CA ARG A 40 2.96 10.37 -2.09
C ARG A 40 2.08 10.94 -0.98
N ASP A 41 2.56 11.95 -0.28
CA ASP A 41 1.82 12.58 0.82
C ASP A 41 0.51 13.22 0.32
N MET A 42 0.55 13.90 -0.83
CA MET A 42 -0.64 14.47 -1.46
C MET A 42 -1.65 13.37 -1.83
N LEU A 43 -1.21 12.34 -2.55
CA LEU A 43 -2.09 11.24 -2.97
C LEU A 43 -2.69 10.49 -1.77
N MET A 44 -1.90 10.19 -0.75
CA MET A 44 -2.36 9.50 0.45
C MET A 44 -3.34 10.36 1.26
N SER A 45 -3.19 11.69 1.27
CA SER A 45 -4.07 12.61 1.99
C SER A 45 -5.39 12.84 1.26
N GLU A 46 -5.36 13.08 -0.04
CA GLU A 46 -6.56 13.39 -0.85
C GLU A 46 -7.43 12.15 -1.09
N LEU A 47 -6.80 11.00 -1.32
CA LEU A 47 -7.49 9.77 -1.73
C LEU A 47 -7.71 8.78 -0.56
N LYS A 48 -7.77 9.25 0.68
CA LYS A 48 -8.03 8.39 1.86
C LYS A 48 -9.25 7.49 1.71
N GLN A 49 -10.31 7.98 1.06
CA GLN A 49 -11.57 7.23 0.88
C GLN A 49 -11.44 6.12 -0.16
N ALA A 50 -10.54 6.26 -1.13
CA ALA A 50 -10.30 5.25 -2.15
C ALA A 50 -9.55 4.02 -1.63
N GLY A 51 -8.89 4.13 -0.46
CA GLY A 51 -8.10 3.06 0.14
C GLY A 51 -6.88 2.74 -0.70
N ILE A 52 -5.85 3.59 -0.62
CA ILE A 52 -4.58 3.37 -1.32
C ILE A 52 -3.75 2.35 -0.55
N SER A 53 -3.31 1.31 -1.24
CA SER A 53 -2.36 0.31 -0.75
C SER A 53 -0.92 0.79 -0.92
N LYS A 54 -0.52 1.06 -2.15
CA LYS A 54 0.82 1.56 -2.48
C LYS A 54 0.80 2.49 -3.69
N VAL A 55 1.82 3.35 -3.78
CA VAL A 55 2.07 4.23 -4.93
C VAL A 55 3.44 3.88 -5.48
N VAL A 56 3.50 3.38 -6.70
CA VAL A 56 4.75 3.05 -7.41
C VAL A 56 5.07 4.21 -8.35
N ILE A 57 6.31 4.71 -8.26
CA ILE A 57 6.79 5.83 -9.07
C ILE A 57 7.97 5.35 -9.89
N GLU A 58 7.87 5.52 -11.20
CA GLU A 58 8.91 5.21 -12.18
C GLU A 58 9.23 6.45 -13.00
N ARG A 59 10.51 6.68 -13.31
CA ARG A 59 10.95 7.85 -14.07
C ARG A 59 11.79 7.41 -15.30
N PRO A 60 11.14 6.85 -16.35
CA PRO A 60 11.85 6.54 -17.59
C PRO A 60 12.05 7.82 -18.41
N HIS A 61 13.31 8.13 -18.81
CA HIS A 61 13.65 9.16 -19.79
C HIS A 61 12.87 10.50 -19.64
N LYS A 62 12.99 11.17 -18.51
CA LYS A 62 12.33 12.46 -18.21
C LYS A 62 10.77 12.41 -18.14
N LYS A 63 10.17 11.23 -18.19
CA LYS A 63 8.74 11.02 -17.94
C LYS A 63 8.54 10.53 -16.52
N CYS A 64 7.39 10.83 -15.93
CA CYS A 64 7.00 10.32 -14.63
C CYS A 64 5.79 9.40 -14.80
N ARG A 65 5.93 8.13 -14.42
CA ARG A 65 4.82 7.18 -14.37
C ARG A 65 4.47 6.90 -12.92
N VAL A 66 3.24 7.24 -12.55
CA VAL A 66 2.71 7.01 -11.20
C VAL A 66 1.63 5.95 -11.28
N SER A 67 1.85 4.79 -10.63
CA SER A 67 0.88 3.71 -10.55
C SER A 67 0.31 3.65 -9.14
N ILE A 68 -1.00 3.89 -9.01
CA ILE A 68 -1.72 3.90 -7.74
C ILE A 68 -2.46 2.59 -7.59
N HIS A 69 -2.11 1.81 -6.57
CA HIS A 69 -2.84 0.60 -6.20
C HIS A 69 -3.92 0.96 -5.18
N ALA A 70 -5.19 0.80 -5.54
CA ALA A 70 -6.32 1.20 -4.71
C ALA A 70 -7.38 0.10 -4.61
N ALA A 71 -8.07 0.06 -3.47
CA ALA A 71 -9.19 -0.85 -3.24
C ALA A 71 -10.46 -0.41 -4.01
N ARG A 72 -10.63 0.89 -4.24
CA ARG A 72 -11.80 1.47 -4.89
C ARG A 72 -11.39 2.41 -6.01
N PRO A 73 -10.98 1.87 -7.17
CA PRO A 73 -10.48 2.69 -8.29
C PRO A 73 -11.53 3.67 -8.83
N GLY A 74 -12.81 3.35 -8.75
CA GLY A 74 -13.89 4.22 -9.21
C GLY A 74 -13.93 5.58 -8.52
N LEU A 75 -13.52 5.67 -7.24
CA LEU A 75 -13.44 6.94 -6.52
C LEU A 75 -12.30 7.85 -7.01
N ILE A 76 -11.25 7.26 -7.59
CA ILE A 76 -10.11 8.01 -8.14
C ILE A 76 -10.43 8.48 -9.56
N ILE A 77 -11.08 7.64 -10.35
CA ILE A 77 -11.44 7.95 -11.74
C ILE A 77 -12.48 9.07 -11.79
N GLY A 78 -13.46 9.03 -10.88
CA GLY A 78 -14.54 9.99 -10.81
C GLY A 78 -15.54 9.87 -11.97
N LYS A 79 -16.47 10.81 -12.04
CA LYS A 79 -17.48 10.85 -13.10
C LYS A 79 -16.82 11.17 -14.45
N LYS A 80 -16.96 10.27 -15.43
CA LYS A 80 -16.41 10.42 -16.79
C LYS A 80 -14.90 10.73 -16.84
N GLY A 81 -14.12 10.33 -15.82
CA GLY A 81 -12.68 10.56 -15.78
C GLY A 81 -12.24 11.98 -15.40
N ALA A 82 -13.13 12.84 -14.93
CA ALA A 82 -12.81 14.23 -14.62
C ALA A 82 -11.80 14.37 -13.46
N ASP A 83 -11.90 13.50 -12.46
CA ASP A 83 -11.03 13.60 -11.28
C ASP A 83 -9.64 13.07 -11.54
N ILE A 84 -9.48 12.02 -12.35
CA ILE A 84 -8.17 11.53 -12.78
C ILE A 84 -7.41 12.57 -13.62
N GLU A 85 -8.11 13.33 -14.50
CA GLU A 85 -7.47 14.38 -15.29
C GLU A 85 -7.01 15.56 -14.42
N LYS A 86 -7.77 15.92 -13.39
CA LYS A 86 -7.36 16.94 -12.40
C LYS A 86 -6.12 16.50 -11.64
N LEU A 87 -6.10 15.23 -11.18
CA LEU A 87 -4.94 14.66 -10.49
C LEU A 87 -3.71 14.63 -11.40
N ARG A 88 -3.88 14.22 -12.67
CA ARG A 88 -2.79 14.19 -13.65
C ARG A 88 -2.18 15.57 -13.85
N LYS A 89 -3.00 16.62 -14.02
CA LYS A 89 -2.52 18.00 -14.15
C LYS A 89 -1.74 18.44 -12.92
N ARG A 90 -2.27 18.21 -11.72
CA ARG A 90 -1.57 18.56 -10.47
C ARG A 90 -0.22 17.86 -10.32
N LEU A 91 -0.15 16.57 -10.68
CA LEU A 91 1.10 15.80 -10.65
C LEU A 91 2.09 16.34 -11.69
N ALA A 92 1.63 16.71 -12.89
CA ALA A 92 2.47 17.31 -13.92
C ALA A 92 3.04 18.67 -13.46
N ASP A 93 2.23 19.51 -12.82
CA ASP A 93 2.68 20.80 -12.26
C ASP A 93 3.74 20.62 -11.16
N MET A 94 3.63 19.56 -10.34
CA MET A 94 4.61 19.26 -9.29
C MET A 94 5.92 18.70 -9.82
N THR A 95 5.89 17.95 -10.90
CA THR A 95 7.07 17.24 -11.43
C THR A 95 7.76 17.98 -12.56
N SER A 96 7.10 18.98 -13.19
CA SER A 96 7.57 19.66 -14.40
C SER A 96 7.94 18.68 -15.54
N ALA A 97 7.33 17.48 -15.51
CA ALA A 97 7.58 16.39 -16.45
C ALA A 97 6.25 15.84 -16.99
N ASP A 98 6.31 15.21 -18.17
CA ASP A 98 5.13 14.51 -18.71
C ASP A 98 4.76 13.34 -17.78
N THR A 99 3.59 13.46 -17.13
CA THR A 99 3.15 12.54 -16.09
C THR A 99 2.05 11.63 -16.61
N THR A 100 2.29 10.32 -16.51
CA THR A 100 1.29 9.28 -16.81
C THR A 100 0.79 8.70 -15.49
N LEU A 101 -0.55 8.67 -15.32
CA LEU A 101 -1.20 8.11 -14.14
C LEU A 101 -1.87 6.79 -14.49
N ASN A 102 -1.48 5.72 -13.81
CA ASN A 102 -2.10 4.40 -13.92
C ASN A 102 -2.81 4.05 -12.61
N ILE A 103 -4.01 3.50 -12.70
CA ILE A 103 -4.76 3.01 -11.54
C ILE A 103 -4.85 1.49 -11.64
N VAL A 104 -4.39 0.82 -10.58
CA VAL A 104 -4.40 -0.63 -10.46
C VAL A 104 -5.34 -1.03 -9.34
N GLU A 105 -6.30 -1.89 -9.63
CA GLU A 105 -7.22 -2.40 -8.63
C GLU A 105 -6.57 -3.45 -7.74
N VAL A 106 -6.75 -3.32 -6.43
CA VAL A 106 -6.38 -4.34 -5.44
C VAL A 106 -7.55 -5.31 -5.29
N ARG A 107 -7.45 -6.50 -5.88
CA ARG A 107 -8.53 -7.50 -5.92
C ARG A 107 -8.95 -8.02 -4.54
N LYS A 108 -8.01 -8.11 -3.58
CA LYS A 108 -8.27 -8.62 -2.21
C LYS A 108 -7.80 -7.59 -1.16
N PRO A 109 -8.57 -6.53 -0.93
CA PRO A 109 -8.16 -5.46 0.00
C PRO A 109 -8.07 -5.95 1.45
N GLU A 110 -8.79 -7.00 1.82
CA GLU A 110 -8.78 -7.58 3.16
C GLU A 110 -7.55 -8.46 3.46
N VAL A 111 -6.67 -8.68 2.47
CA VAL A 111 -5.38 -9.37 2.63
C VAL A 111 -4.21 -8.38 2.49
N ASP A 112 -4.50 -7.11 2.26
CA ASP A 112 -3.50 -6.04 2.19
C ASP A 112 -3.30 -5.40 3.56
N ALA A 113 -2.07 -5.42 4.08
CA ALA A 113 -1.79 -5.00 5.44
C ALA A 113 -2.06 -3.51 5.70
N ILE A 114 -1.80 -2.64 4.70
CA ILE A 114 -2.04 -1.19 4.82
C ILE A 114 -3.55 -0.91 4.86
N LEU A 115 -4.31 -1.55 3.97
CA LEU A 115 -5.76 -1.37 3.90
C LEU A 115 -6.47 -1.89 5.15
N ILE A 116 -6.02 -3.02 5.70
CA ILE A 116 -6.51 -3.54 6.99
C ILE A 116 -6.22 -2.53 8.10
N ALA A 117 -4.99 -2.02 8.18
CA ALA A 117 -4.60 -1.06 9.20
C ALA A 117 -5.46 0.23 9.13
N GLN A 118 -5.67 0.78 7.93
CA GLN A 118 -6.52 1.94 7.69
C GLN A 118 -7.98 1.67 8.07
N SER A 119 -8.51 0.49 7.72
CA SER A 119 -9.88 0.10 8.08
C SER A 119 -10.08 0.02 9.59
N ILE A 120 -9.12 -0.55 10.32
CA ILE A 120 -9.16 -0.60 11.79
C ILE A 120 -9.07 0.81 12.36
N ALA A 121 -8.15 1.65 11.86
CA ALA A 121 -7.99 3.03 12.32
C ALA A 121 -9.31 3.82 12.16
N GLN A 122 -9.96 3.75 11.01
CA GLN A 122 -11.26 4.39 10.77
C GLN A 122 -12.36 3.87 11.73
N GLN A 123 -12.36 2.58 12.05
CA GLN A 123 -13.32 2.03 13.02
C GLN A 123 -13.04 2.55 14.43
N LEU A 124 -11.78 2.70 14.84
CA LEU A 124 -11.40 3.28 16.12
C LEU A 124 -11.83 4.76 16.23
N GLU A 125 -11.66 5.54 15.17
CA GLU A 125 -12.13 6.94 15.08
C GLU A 125 -13.65 7.03 15.24
N ARG A 126 -14.39 6.05 14.72
CA ARG A 126 -15.85 5.92 14.88
C ARG A 126 -16.27 5.32 16.23
N ARG A 127 -15.34 5.19 17.19
CA ARG A 127 -15.56 4.66 18.54
C ARG A 127 -16.07 3.21 18.58
N VAL A 128 -15.77 2.41 17.56
CA VAL A 128 -16.03 0.97 17.59
C VAL A 128 -15.08 0.32 18.60
N ALA A 129 -15.57 -0.66 19.36
CA ALA A 129 -14.74 -1.41 20.31
C ALA A 129 -13.54 -2.06 19.61
N PHE A 130 -12.32 -1.71 20.02
CA PHE A 130 -11.07 -2.12 19.36
C PHE A 130 -10.95 -3.65 19.27
N ARG A 131 -11.38 -4.41 20.29
CA ARG A 131 -11.37 -5.89 20.25
C ARG A 131 -12.24 -6.44 19.13
N ARG A 132 -13.42 -5.84 18.90
CA ARG A 132 -14.34 -6.24 17.84
C ARG A 132 -13.76 -5.91 16.45
N ALA A 133 -13.17 -4.72 16.31
CA ALA A 133 -12.52 -4.30 15.07
C ALA A 133 -11.36 -5.24 14.68
N MET A 134 -10.46 -5.54 15.63
CA MET A 134 -9.32 -6.44 15.40
C MET A 134 -9.78 -7.87 15.09
N LYS A 135 -10.71 -8.46 15.88
CA LYS A 135 -11.20 -9.83 15.62
C LYS A 135 -11.85 -9.96 14.25
N ARG A 136 -12.69 -8.98 13.85
CA ARG A 136 -13.33 -8.97 12.52
C ARG A 136 -12.29 -8.93 11.41
N ALA A 137 -11.27 -8.08 11.53
CA ALA A 137 -10.20 -7.97 10.54
C ALA A 137 -9.40 -9.27 10.41
N VAL A 138 -9.07 -9.92 11.54
CA VAL A 138 -8.39 -11.22 11.55
C VAL A 138 -9.23 -12.29 10.83
N GLN A 139 -10.50 -12.44 11.20
CA GLN A 139 -11.39 -13.41 10.58
C GLN A 139 -11.58 -13.18 9.08
N SER A 140 -11.71 -11.92 8.65
CA SER A 140 -11.84 -11.59 7.22
C SER A 140 -10.59 -11.94 6.43
N ALA A 141 -9.39 -11.62 6.94
CA ALA A 141 -8.13 -11.93 6.29
C ALA A 141 -7.90 -13.44 6.16
N MET A 142 -8.14 -14.21 7.22
CA MET A 142 -8.00 -15.68 7.22
C MET A 142 -8.96 -16.32 6.23
N ARG A 143 -10.23 -15.88 6.18
CA ARG A 143 -11.23 -16.39 5.25
C ARG A 143 -10.87 -16.18 3.79
N LEU A 144 -10.14 -15.09 3.47
CA LEU A 144 -9.74 -14.73 2.10
C LEU A 144 -8.39 -15.29 1.68
N GLY A 145 -7.79 -16.15 2.52
CA GLY A 145 -6.63 -16.95 2.17
C GLY A 145 -5.30 -16.39 2.67
N ALA A 146 -5.29 -15.55 3.71
CA ALA A 146 -4.06 -15.28 4.45
C ALA A 146 -3.67 -16.52 5.27
N GLU A 147 -2.41 -16.93 5.22
CA GLU A 147 -1.90 -18.06 6.04
C GLU A 147 -1.67 -17.67 7.50
N GLY A 148 -1.56 -16.38 7.75
CA GLY A 148 -1.48 -15.85 9.10
C GLY A 148 -1.53 -14.33 9.14
N ILE A 149 -2.04 -13.82 10.25
CA ILE A 149 -2.14 -12.39 10.50
C ILE A 149 -1.79 -12.07 11.96
N ARG A 150 -1.14 -10.94 12.14
CA ARG A 150 -0.91 -10.33 13.45
C ARG A 150 -1.31 -8.87 13.39
N ILE A 151 -2.15 -8.44 14.31
CA ILE A 151 -2.58 -7.06 14.48
C ILE A 151 -2.15 -6.58 15.86
N ASN A 152 -1.64 -5.36 15.93
CA ASN A 152 -1.20 -4.73 17.16
C ASN A 152 -1.78 -3.32 17.23
N CYS A 153 -2.54 -3.02 18.28
CA CYS A 153 -3.08 -1.69 18.54
C CYS A 153 -2.48 -1.16 19.84
N GLY A 154 -1.93 0.05 19.80
CA GLY A 154 -1.32 0.72 20.96
C GLY A 154 -1.82 2.13 21.12
N GLY A 155 -1.98 2.56 22.38
CA GLY A 155 -2.45 3.89 22.74
C GLY A 155 -3.50 3.85 23.86
N ARG A 156 -4.27 4.91 24.02
CA ARG A 156 -5.40 4.99 24.98
C ARG A 156 -6.62 4.25 24.44
N LEU A 157 -6.56 2.91 24.43
CA LEU A 157 -7.58 2.06 23.87
C LEU A 157 -8.91 2.17 24.62
N GLY A 158 -9.97 2.55 23.91
CA GLY A 158 -11.30 2.76 24.49
C GLY A 158 -11.40 3.99 25.41
N GLY A 159 -10.44 4.93 25.35
CA GLY A 159 -10.40 6.13 26.18
C GLY A 159 -9.76 5.93 27.57
N ALA A 160 -9.12 4.78 27.81
CA ALA A 160 -8.42 4.54 29.08
C ALA A 160 -7.35 5.60 29.34
N GLU A 161 -7.16 6.01 30.60
CA GLU A 161 -6.14 7.01 30.98
C GLU A 161 -4.73 6.50 30.72
N ILE A 162 -4.48 5.22 31.02
CA ILE A 162 -3.18 4.58 30.80
C ILE A 162 -3.16 3.96 29.41
N ALA A 163 -2.19 4.35 28.60
CA ALA A 163 -1.95 3.74 27.31
C ALA A 163 -1.47 2.29 27.47
N ARG A 164 -2.02 1.42 26.67
CA ARG A 164 -1.61 0.02 26.62
C ARG A 164 -1.55 -0.48 25.20
N MET A 165 -0.94 -1.65 25.02
CA MET A 165 -0.82 -2.34 23.76
C MET A 165 -1.56 -3.67 23.84
N GLU A 166 -2.47 -3.88 22.91
CA GLU A 166 -3.14 -5.18 22.74
C GLU A 166 -2.90 -5.72 21.33
N TRP A 167 -2.78 -7.03 21.22
CA TRP A 167 -2.52 -7.69 19.95
C TRP A 167 -3.34 -8.97 19.80
N TYR A 168 -3.66 -9.27 18.54
CA TYR A 168 -4.26 -10.54 18.13
C TYR A 168 -3.42 -11.17 17.04
N ARG A 169 -3.29 -12.49 17.07
CA ARG A 169 -2.59 -13.28 16.06
C ARG A 169 -3.39 -14.54 15.77
N GLU A 170 -3.49 -14.88 14.49
CA GLU A 170 -4.04 -16.13 14.01
C GLU A 170 -3.15 -16.67 12.90
N GLY A 171 -2.96 -17.99 12.85
CA GLY A 171 -2.05 -18.61 11.92
C GLY A 171 -0.57 -18.36 12.22
N ARG A 172 0.26 -18.53 11.20
CA ARG A 172 1.73 -18.42 11.28
C ARG A 172 2.20 -17.09 10.68
N VAL A 173 3.09 -16.38 11.37
CA VAL A 173 3.72 -15.15 10.87
C VAL A 173 5.23 -15.25 11.08
N PRO A 174 5.98 -15.89 10.17
CA PRO A 174 7.40 -16.18 10.32
C PRO A 174 8.25 -14.96 9.94
N LEU A 175 8.42 -14.01 10.86
CA LEU A 175 9.13 -12.74 10.60
C LEU A 175 10.60 -12.91 10.24
N HIS A 176 11.25 -13.99 10.72
CA HIS A 176 12.69 -14.26 10.47
C HIS A 176 12.96 -15.02 9.16
N THR A 177 11.95 -15.63 8.54
CA THR A 177 12.08 -16.35 7.29
C THR A 177 12.09 -15.39 6.11
N LEU A 178 13.20 -15.30 5.37
CA LEU A 178 13.37 -14.36 4.24
C LEU A 178 12.43 -14.68 3.06
N ARG A 179 12.25 -15.96 2.75
CA ARG A 179 11.36 -16.40 1.67
C ARG A 179 9.88 -16.18 1.94
N ALA A 180 9.49 -15.88 3.20
CA ALA A 180 8.09 -15.62 3.54
C ALA A 180 7.63 -14.27 2.98
N ASP A 181 6.52 -14.26 2.24
CA ASP A 181 5.87 -13.04 1.78
C ASP A 181 5.04 -12.43 2.93
N ILE A 182 5.65 -11.48 3.61
CA ILE A 182 5.02 -10.77 4.72
C ILE A 182 4.75 -9.33 4.29
N ASP A 183 3.47 -9.01 4.26
CA ASP A 183 3.00 -7.66 4.06
C ASP A 183 2.88 -6.93 5.40
N TYR A 184 3.27 -5.65 5.42
CA TYR A 184 3.28 -4.83 6.63
C TYR A 184 2.61 -3.50 6.38
N GLY A 185 1.66 -3.14 7.23
CA GLY A 185 0.97 -1.87 7.20
C GLY A 185 0.92 -1.21 8.57
N ARG A 186 1.00 0.11 8.58
CA ARG A 186 0.75 0.91 9.76
C ARG A 186 -0.27 2.00 9.44
N ALA A 187 -1.12 2.31 10.41
CA ALA A 187 -2.05 3.42 10.35
C ALA A 187 -2.19 4.04 11.74
N GLU A 188 -2.62 5.28 11.76
CA GLU A 188 -2.87 6.04 12.97
C GLU A 188 -4.34 6.43 13.01
N ALA A 189 -4.98 6.19 14.15
CA ALA A 189 -6.35 6.60 14.43
C ALA A 189 -6.32 7.82 15.33
N SER A 190 -6.80 8.95 14.84
CA SER A 190 -6.93 10.18 15.63
C SER A 190 -8.23 10.14 16.43
N THR A 191 -8.12 9.89 17.74
CA THR A 191 -9.25 9.84 18.64
C THR A 191 -9.32 11.08 19.53
N ALA A 192 -10.47 11.34 20.15
CA ALA A 192 -10.62 12.45 21.10
C ALA A 192 -9.66 12.37 22.30
N TYR A 193 -9.12 11.18 22.59
CA TYR A 193 -8.20 10.93 23.71
C TYR A 193 -6.73 10.85 23.30
N GLY A 194 -6.42 11.11 22.02
CA GLY A 194 -5.08 11.04 21.45
C GLY A 194 -4.97 10.05 20.28
N ILE A 195 -3.77 9.84 19.79
CA ILE A 195 -3.50 8.99 18.63
C ILE A 195 -3.31 7.54 19.08
N CYS A 196 -4.03 6.62 18.42
CA CYS A 196 -3.85 5.20 18.58
C CYS A 196 -3.14 4.63 17.34
N GLY A 197 -1.99 3.98 17.54
CA GLY A 197 -1.22 3.35 16.46
C GLY A 197 -1.69 1.93 16.19
N VAL A 198 -1.90 1.61 14.91
CA VAL A 198 -2.26 0.26 14.44
C VAL A 198 -1.13 -0.26 13.57
N LYS A 199 -0.64 -1.47 13.84
CA LYS A 199 0.35 -2.20 13.05
C LYS A 199 -0.21 -3.56 12.67
N VAL A 200 -0.08 -3.91 11.40
CA VAL A 200 -0.61 -5.16 10.84
C VAL A 200 0.50 -5.88 10.09
N TRP A 201 0.62 -7.17 10.28
CA TRP A 201 1.46 -8.10 9.54
C TRP A 201 0.56 -9.18 8.95
N VAL A 202 0.63 -9.37 7.65
CA VAL A 202 -0.11 -10.42 6.93
C VAL A 202 0.89 -11.34 6.24
N PHE A 203 0.82 -12.61 6.54
CA PHE A 203 1.59 -13.64 5.87
C PHE A 203 0.76 -14.24 4.73
N LYS A 204 1.25 -14.13 3.50
CA LYS A 204 0.56 -14.55 2.27
C LYS A 204 1.04 -15.90 1.73
N GLY A 205 2.12 -16.45 2.33
CA GLY A 205 2.76 -17.69 1.88
C GLY A 205 4.26 -17.51 1.66
N GLU A 206 4.90 -18.49 1.05
CA GLU A 206 6.34 -18.48 0.77
C GLU A 206 6.60 -18.30 -0.73
N ILE A 207 7.55 -17.44 -1.07
CA ILE A 207 8.01 -17.22 -2.45
C ILE A 207 9.34 -17.95 -2.60
N LEU A 208 9.38 -18.93 -3.51
CA LEU A 208 10.58 -19.75 -3.77
C LEU A 208 11.36 -19.24 -5.00
N GLU A 209 10.73 -18.47 -5.86
CA GLU A 209 11.36 -17.84 -7.02
C GLU A 209 12.20 -16.62 -6.59
N HIS A 210 13.43 -16.53 -7.11
CA HIS A 210 14.38 -15.48 -6.69
C HIS A 210 14.25 -14.15 -7.44
N ASP A 211 13.40 -14.03 -8.46
CA ASP A 211 13.25 -12.77 -9.20
C ASP A 211 12.04 -11.96 -8.69
N PRO A 212 12.26 -10.94 -7.85
CA PRO A 212 11.19 -10.11 -7.32
C PRO A 212 10.51 -9.24 -8.39
N MET A 213 11.10 -9.15 -9.61
CA MET A 213 10.55 -8.40 -10.75
C MET A 213 9.79 -9.29 -11.74
N ALA A 214 9.87 -10.62 -11.63
CA ALA A 214 9.29 -11.54 -12.62
C ALA A 214 7.77 -11.41 -12.74
N SER A 215 7.06 -11.24 -11.64
CA SER A 215 5.60 -11.09 -11.63
C SER A 215 5.14 -9.81 -12.31
N GLU A 216 5.94 -8.75 -12.22
CA GLU A 216 5.62 -7.45 -12.81
C GLU A 216 5.99 -7.40 -14.30
N ARG A 217 7.08 -8.06 -14.71
CA ARG A 217 7.40 -8.24 -16.13
C ARG A 217 6.29 -8.98 -16.87
N ARG A 218 5.77 -10.06 -16.29
CA ARG A 218 4.62 -10.80 -16.85
C ARG A 218 3.35 -9.96 -16.96
N ALA A 219 3.08 -9.07 -15.99
CA ALA A 219 1.93 -8.18 -16.05
C ALA A 219 2.07 -7.12 -17.16
N VAL A 220 3.25 -6.54 -17.33
CA VAL A 220 3.54 -5.56 -18.39
C VAL A 220 3.50 -6.20 -19.77
N GLU A 221 4.02 -7.42 -19.92
CA GLU A 221 4.00 -8.18 -21.18
C GLU A 221 2.57 -8.63 -21.54
N GLY A 222 1.75 -9.01 -20.56
CA GLY A 222 0.35 -9.34 -20.76
C GLY A 222 -0.49 -8.17 -21.25
N ASP A 223 -0.28 -6.97 -20.68
CA ASP A 223 -0.95 -5.75 -21.14
C ASP A 223 -0.49 -5.30 -22.53
N ALA A 224 0.78 -5.49 -22.87
CA ALA A 224 1.31 -5.18 -24.19
C ALA A 224 0.74 -6.10 -25.28
N GLN A 225 0.56 -7.38 -24.99
CA GLN A 225 -0.04 -8.35 -25.92
C GLN A 225 -1.55 -8.14 -26.08
N GLY A 226 -2.28 -7.83 -25.01
CA GLY A 226 -3.71 -7.50 -25.05
C GLY A 226 -4.04 -6.23 -25.85
N ASN A 227 -3.14 -5.26 -25.86
CA ASN A 227 -3.32 -4.01 -26.62
C ASN A 227 -2.99 -4.18 -28.11
N ASN A 228 -2.12 -5.15 -28.44
CA ASN A 228 -1.74 -5.45 -29.84
C ASN A 228 -2.79 -6.31 -30.54
N SER A 229 -3.49 -7.18 -29.83
CA SER A 229 -4.62 -7.97 -30.36
C SER A 229 -5.84 -7.08 -30.69
N ARG A 230 -6.17 -6.12 -29.81
CA ARG A 230 -7.26 -5.16 -30.05
C ARG A 230 -7.00 -4.20 -31.22
N ARG A 231 -5.74 -3.89 -31.52
CA ARG A 231 -5.38 -3.08 -32.70
C ARG A 231 -5.48 -3.85 -34.01
N ARG A 232 -5.39 -5.18 -33.99
CA ARG A 232 -5.51 -6.03 -35.19
C ARG A 232 -6.97 -6.37 -35.54
N GLU A 233 -7.89 -6.24 -34.59
CA GLU A 233 -9.33 -6.45 -34.83
C GLU A 233 -10.04 -5.18 -35.35
N HIS A 234 -9.38 -4.03 -35.35
CA HIS A 234 -9.92 -2.75 -35.83
C HIS A 234 -9.16 -2.20 -37.07
N ALA A 235 -8.27 -2.97 -37.68
CA ALA A 235 -7.61 -2.70 -38.95
C ALA A 235 -8.04 -3.70 -40.04
#